data_42b00bbbfe721049c7d9b1e8fc5de2cf
#
_entry.id   42b00bbbfe721049c7d9b1e8fc5de2cf
#
_cell.length_a   1.000
_cell.length_b   1.000
_cell.length_c   1.000
_cell.angle_alpha   90.00
_cell.angle_beta   90.00
_cell.angle_gamma   90.00
#
_symmetry.space_group_name_H-M   'P 1'
#
loop_
_entity.id
_entity.type
_entity.pdbx_description
1 polymer ?
#
loop_
_entity_poly.entity_id
_entity_poly.type
_entity_poly.pdbx_seq_one_letter_code
_entity_poly.pdbx_strand_id
1 'polypeptide(L)'
;MRLSLLVTLKCNAIIASLFSLTAGLTLSESAMALQKLGLPPKLVMLLLFTGRYIESFSQEYKRLRDAARLRGFAPKTTLFTYRVYATLMGQLFVRAFDRAERTGEAMRLRGFDGVNLRCLEWAGTSDARQNLALISFAVLEIAILASLMILRPF
;
A
#
# COMPACT_ATOMS: atom_id res chain seq x y z
N MET A 1 25.13 8.86 28.76
CA MET A 1 25.56 8.70 27.37
C MET A 1 25.39 7.28 26.80
N ARG A 2 25.83 6.22 27.50
CA ARG A 2 25.69 4.82 26.99
C ARG A 2 24.22 4.39 26.77
N LEU A 3 23.32 4.75 27.68
CA LEU A 3 21.89 4.40 27.57
C LEU A 3 21.20 5.08 26.36
N SER A 4 21.47 6.34 26.11
CA SER A 4 20.90 7.05 24.97
C SER A 4 21.37 6.45 23.63
N LEU A 5 22.64 6.08 23.55
CA LEU A 5 23.21 5.45 22.35
C LEU A 5 22.58 4.07 22.09
N LEU A 6 22.39 3.26 23.13
CA LEU A 6 21.72 1.96 23.02
C LEU A 6 20.27 2.07 22.58
N VAL A 7 19.53 3.04 23.12
CA VAL A 7 18.12 3.26 22.73
C VAL A 7 18.04 3.70 21.27
N THR A 8 18.88 4.63 20.84
CA THR A 8 18.91 5.11 19.45
C THR A 8 19.25 3.97 18.48
N LEU A 9 20.23 3.13 18.82
CA LEU A 9 20.62 1.99 17.99
C LEU A 9 19.48 0.96 17.87
N LYS A 10 18.77 0.66 18.97
CA LYS A 10 17.62 -0.24 18.96
C LYS A 10 16.47 0.30 18.13
N CYS A 11 16.14 1.59 18.27
CA CYS A 11 15.09 2.21 17.47
C CYS A 11 15.42 2.16 15.97
N ASN A 12 16.65 2.46 15.59
CA ASN A 12 17.08 2.37 14.18
C ASN A 12 16.99 0.93 13.66
N ALA A 13 17.43 -0.06 14.43
CA ALA A 13 17.36 -1.46 14.03
C ALA A 13 15.91 -1.94 13.84
N ILE A 14 14.98 -1.55 14.73
CA ILE A 14 13.56 -1.89 14.59
C ILE A 14 12.95 -1.23 13.34
N ILE A 15 13.27 0.03 13.07
CA ILE A 15 12.78 0.74 11.88
C ILE A 15 13.35 0.10 10.61
N ALA A 16 14.63 -0.23 10.59
CA ALA A 16 15.28 -0.86 9.46
C ALA A 16 14.71 -2.26 9.17
N SER A 17 14.44 -3.07 10.21
CA SER A 17 13.82 -4.39 10.05
C SER A 17 12.41 -4.30 9.49
N LEU A 18 11.62 -3.35 9.99
CA LEU A 18 10.24 -3.12 9.53
C LEU A 18 10.21 -2.67 8.07
N PHE A 19 11.14 -1.78 7.70
CA PHE A 19 11.28 -1.31 6.31
C PHE A 19 11.72 -2.43 5.37
N SER A 20 12.68 -3.26 5.79
CA SER A 20 13.16 -4.42 5.04
C SER A 20 12.04 -5.44 4.77
N LEU A 21 11.23 -5.77 5.77
CA LEU A 21 10.08 -6.67 5.63
C LEU A 21 9.01 -6.11 4.68
N THR A 22 8.80 -4.80 4.69
CA THR A 22 7.73 -4.17 3.91
C THR A 22 8.16 -3.88 2.47
N ALA A 23 9.43 -3.56 2.23
CA ALA A 23 9.95 -3.16 0.92
C ALA A 23 9.93 -4.28 -0.13
N GLY A 24 9.96 -5.55 0.30
CA GLY A 24 9.96 -6.71 -0.59
C GLY A 24 8.59 -7.26 -0.93
N LEU A 25 7.53 -6.80 -0.26
CA LEU A 25 6.18 -7.32 -0.47
C LEU A 25 5.43 -6.49 -1.50
N THR A 26 5.03 -7.12 -2.60
CA THR A 26 4.07 -6.50 -3.51
C THR A 26 2.67 -6.53 -2.89
N LEU A 27 1.81 -5.59 -3.28
CA LEU A 27 0.44 -5.52 -2.76
C LEU A 27 -0.36 -6.79 -3.04
N SER A 28 -0.10 -7.46 -4.18
CA SER A 28 -0.70 -8.72 -4.56
C SER A 28 -0.28 -9.87 -3.64
N GLU A 29 1.00 -9.95 -3.28
CA GLU A 29 1.52 -10.95 -2.35
C GLU A 29 0.97 -10.75 -0.94
N SER A 30 0.91 -9.50 -0.49
CA SER A 30 0.30 -9.15 0.80
C SER A 30 -1.17 -9.55 0.86
N ALA A 31 -1.93 -9.34 -0.22
CA ALA A 31 -3.33 -9.72 -0.31
C ALA A 31 -3.52 -11.24 -0.27
N MET A 32 -2.66 -12.02 -0.95
CA MET A 32 -2.71 -13.47 -0.91
C MET A 32 -2.29 -14.04 0.46
N ALA A 33 -1.31 -13.43 1.12
CA ALA A 33 -0.92 -13.78 2.48
C ALA A 33 -2.06 -13.57 3.48
N LEU A 34 -2.79 -12.45 3.36
CA LEU A 34 -3.97 -12.13 4.16
C LEU A 34 -5.11 -13.13 3.93
N GLN A 35 -5.29 -13.63 2.70
CA GLN A 35 -6.26 -14.68 2.41
C GLN A 35 -5.91 -15.99 3.13
N LYS A 36 -4.62 -16.37 3.17
CA LYS A 36 -4.16 -17.56 3.91
C LYS A 36 -4.35 -17.42 5.43
N LEU A 37 -4.36 -16.20 5.96
CA LEU A 37 -4.65 -15.89 7.36
C LEU A 37 -6.14 -15.90 7.71
N GLY A 38 -7.03 -16.23 6.74
CA GLY A 38 -8.46 -16.39 6.98
C GLY A 38 -9.31 -15.13 6.70
N LEU A 39 -8.76 -14.12 6.02
CA LEU A 39 -9.58 -12.98 5.58
C LEU A 39 -10.62 -13.43 4.55
N PRO A 40 -11.87 -12.93 4.65
CA PRO A 40 -12.89 -13.25 3.66
C PRO A 40 -12.47 -12.78 2.26
N PRO A 41 -12.74 -13.59 1.21
CA PRO A 41 -12.27 -13.33 -0.16
C PRO A 41 -12.70 -11.96 -0.70
N LYS A 42 -13.86 -11.46 -0.26
CA LYS A 42 -14.35 -10.12 -0.64
C LYS A 42 -13.42 -8.98 -0.20
N LEU A 43 -12.82 -9.07 0.99
CA LEU A 43 -11.87 -8.07 1.50
C LEU A 43 -10.54 -8.13 0.78
N VAL A 44 -10.06 -9.34 0.45
CA VAL A 44 -8.84 -9.53 -0.34
C VAL A 44 -8.99 -8.90 -1.71
N MET A 45 -10.14 -9.12 -2.35
CA MET A 45 -10.47 -8.51 -3.64
C MET A 45 -10.53 -6.98 -3.57
N LEU A 46 -11.16 -6.43 -2.52
CA LEU A 46 -11.20 -4.98 -2.29
C LEU A 46 -9.77 -4.40 -2.19
N LEU A 47 -8.88 -5.07 -1.46
CA LEU A 47 -7.50 -4.65 -1.32
C LEU A 47 -6.74 -4.64 -2.65
N LEU A 48 -6.92 -5.69 -3.46
CA LEU A 48 -6.31 -5.79 -4.79
C LEU A 48 -6.81 -4.70 -5.74
N PHE A 49 -8.11 -4.43 -5.74
CA PHE A 49 -8.67 -3.33 -6.54
C PHE A 49 -8.18 -1.97 -6.05
N THR A 50 -8.11 -1.75 -4.73
CA THR A 50 -7.58 -0.50 -4.17
C THR A 50 -6.17 -0.24 -4.68
N GLY A 51 -5.29 -1.24 -4.62
CA GLY A 51 -3.93 -1.08 -5.11
C GLY A 51 -3.83 -0.79 -6.61
N ARG A 52 -4.66 -1.46 -7.40
CA ARG A 52 -4.70 -1.24 -8.85
C ARG A 52 -5.24 0.14 -9.23
N TYR A 53 -6.24 0.65 -8.50
CA TYR A 53 -6.89 1.91 -8.83
C TYR A 53 -6.23 3.14 -8.19
N ILE A 54 -5.41 2.98 -7.15
CA ILE A 54 -4.76 4.11 -6.48
C ILE A 54 -3.89 4.93 -7.43
N GLU A 55 -3.15 4.27 -8.31
CA GLU A 55 -2.33 4.93 -9.34
C GLU A 55 -3.20 5.65 -10.36
N SER A 56 -4.29 5.01 -10.82
CA SER A 56 -5.23 5.60 -11.77
C SER A 56 -5.92 6.85 -11.20
N PHE A 57 -6.35 6.80 -9.93
CA PHE A 57 -6.94 7.96 -9.26
C PHE A 57 -5.92 9.06 -8.97
N SER A 58 -4.68 8.72 -8.68
CA SER A 58 -3.60 9.69 -8.53
C SER A 58 -3.37 10.49 -9.81
N GLN A 59 -3.35 9.81 -10.95
CA GLN A 59 -3.22 10.45 -12.27
C GLN A 59 -4.44 11.33 -12.60
N GLU A 60 -5.65 10.86 -12.30
CA GLU A 60 -6.89 11.60 -12.49
C GLU A 60 -6.91 12.88 -11.63
N TYR A 61 -6.52 12.76 -10.37
CA TYR A 61 -6.39 13.91 -9.47
C TYR A 61 -5.37 14.94 -10.00
N LYS A 62 -4.22 14.49 -10.49
CA LYS A 62 -3.22 15.38 -11.11
C LYS A 62 -3.82 16.15 -12.27
N ARG A 63 -4.55 15.47 -13.19
CA ARG A 63 -5.23 16.10 -14.33
C ARG A 63 -6.25 17.15 -13.90
N LEU A 64 -7.09 16.83 -12.91
CA LEU A 64 -8.08 17.77 -12.38
C LEU A 64 -7.44 19.00 -11.75
N ARG A 65 -6.39 18.78 -10.97
CA ARG A 65 -5.62 19.85 -10.32
C ARG A 65 -4.95 20.76 -11.35
N ASP A 66 -4.36 20.17 -12.38
CA ASP A 66 -3.67 20.93 -13.42
C ASP A 66 -4.69 21.72 -14.28
N ALA A 67 -5.85 21.16 -14.57
CA ALA A 67 -6.96 21.88 -15.19
C ALA A 67 -7.45 23.05 -14.34
N ALA A 68 -7.52 22.91 -13.01
CA ALA A 68 -7.86 24.01 -12.11
C ALA A 68 -6.79 25.12 -12.14
N ARG A 69 -5.51 24.76 -12.17
CA ARG A 69 -4.40 25.71 -12.28
C ARG A 69 -4.44 26.52 -13.59
N LEU A 70 -4.75 25.87 -14.71
CA LEU A 70 -4.92 26.55 -15.99
C LEU A 70 -6.08 27.56 -15.99
N ARG A 71 -7.08 27.36 -15.12
CA ARG A 71 -8.19 28.31 -14.90
C ARG A 71 -7.84 29.43 -13.91
N GLY A 72 -6.56 29.59 -13.56
CA GLY A 72 -6.09 30.64 -12.65
C GLY A 72 -6.20 30.29 -11.17
N PHE A 73 -6.44 29.02 -10.82
CA PHE A 73 -6.48 28.60 -9.41
C PHE A 73 -5.07 28.61 -8.80
N ALA A 74 -4.82 29.54 -7.87
CA ALA A 74 -3.62 29.57 -7.05
C ALA A 74 -3.99 29.11 -5.62
N PRO A 75 -3.42 27.99 -5.11
CA PRO A 75 -3.73 27.51 -3.77
C PRO A 75 -3.20 28.51 -2.72
N LYS A 76 -4.11 29.04 -1.92
CA LYS A 76 -3.84 29.91 -0.77
C LYS A 76 -4.61 29.36 0.43
N THR A 77 -4.23 29.72 1.65
CA THR A 77 -4.95 29.30 2.86
C THR A 77 -6.25 30.12 3.02
N THR A 78 -7.19 29.93 2.11
CA THR A 78 -8.49 30.64 2.07
C THR A 78 -9.64 29.65 1.97
N LEU A 79 -10.82 30.06 2.45
CA LEU A 79 -12.05 29.25 2.35
C LEU A 79 -12.38 28.87 0.89
N PHE A 80 -12.06 29.76 -0.06
CA PHE A 80 -12.19 29.51 -1.49
C PHE A 80 -11.36 28.31 -1.95
N THR A 81 -10.13 28.22 -1.49
CA THR A 81 -9.23 27.11 -1.82
C THR A 81 -9.79 25.76 -1.33
N TYR A 82 -10.31 25.73 -0.10
CA TYR A 82 -10.94 24.50 0.43
C TYR A 82 -12.18 24.11 -0.35
N ARG A 83 -12.99 25.07 -0.79
CA ARG A 83 -14.16 24.80 -1.64
C ARG A 83 -13.77 24.22 -3.00
N VAL A 84 -12.71 24.74 -3.62
CA VAL A 84 -12.20 24.20 -4.89
C VAL A 84 -11.69 22.77 -4.70
N TYR A 85 -10.92 22.48 -3.65
CA TYR A 85 -10.48 21.11 -3.37
C TYR A 85 -11.64 20.17 -3.08
N ALA A 86 -12.67 20.61 -2.36
CA ALA A 86 -13.87 19.83 -2.13
C ALA A 86 -14.59 19.46 -3.46
N THR A 87 -14.66 20.43 -4.37
CA THR A 87 -15.23 20.19 -5.71
C THR A 87 -14.41 19.20 -6.52
N LEU A 88 -13.07 19.31 -6.49
CA LEU A 88 -12.18 18.37 -7.16
C LEU A 88 -12.34 16.94 -6.60
N MET A 89 -12.42 16.81 -5.27
CA MET A 89 -12.67 15.52 -4.62
C MET A 89 -14.05 14.96 -4.98
N GLY A 90 -15.10 15.80 -5.02
CA GLY A 90 -16.43 15.40 -5.45
C GLY A 90 -16.44 14.87 -6.87
N GLN A 91 -15.77 15.54 -7.80
CA GLN A 91 -15.64 15.07 -9.19
C GLN A 91 -14.88 13.73 -9.28
N LEU A 92 -13.81 13.56 -8.47
CA LEU A 92 -13.08 12.32 -8.40
C LEU A 92 -13.95 11.17 -7.90
N PHE A 93 -14.79 11.46 -6.91
CA PHE A 93 -15.73 10.50 -6.34
C PHE A 93 -16.77 10.04 -7.35
N VAL A 94 -17.39 10.95 -8.09
CA VAL A 94 -18.34 10.62 -9.17
C VAL A 94 -17.67 9.71 -10.21
N ARG A 95 -16.47 10.07 -10.68
CA ARG A 95 -15.72 9.24 -11.65
C ARG A 95 -15.36 7.87 -11.09
N ALA A 96 -15.08 7.78 -9.79
CA ALA A 96 -14.81 6.51 -9.14
C ALA A 96 -16.04 5.60 -9.13
N PHE A 97 -17.23 6.16 -8.86
CA PHE A 97 -18.50 5.41 -8.95
C PHE A 97 -18.78 4.91 -10.36
N ASP A 98 -18.70 5.78 -11.37
CA ASP A 98 -18.91 5.39 -12.76
C ASP A 98 -17.95 4.29 -13.20
N ARG A 99 -16.72 4.32 -12.70
CA ARG A 99 -15.72 3.28 -12.97
C ARG A 99 -16.06 1.97 -12.25
N ALA A 100 -16.47 2.06 -10.99
CA ALA A 100 -16.84 0.88 -10.19
C ALA A 100 -18.05 0.15 -10.80
N GLU A 101 -19.06 0.88 -11.24
CA GLU A 101 -20.24 0.33 -11.90
C GLU A 101 -19.85 -0.42 -13.18
N ARG A 102 -19.14 0.25 -14.10
CA ARG A 102 -18.66 -0.39 -15.35
C ARG A 102 -17.78 -1.62 -15.10
N THR A 103 -16.92 -1.56 -14.09
CA THR A 103 -16.07 -2.69 -13.74
C THR A 103 -16.87 -3.84 -13.17
N GLY A 104 -17.87 -3.54 -12.32
CA GLY A 104 -18.80 -4.53 -11.76
C GLY A 104 -19.63 -5.23 -12.84
N GLU A 105 -20.17 -4.48 -13.79
CA GLU A 105 -20.90 -5.03 -14.93
C GLU A 105 -20.01 -5.92 -15.81
N ALA A 106 -18.84 -5.43 -16.17
CA ALA A 106 -17.87 -6.19 -16.97
C ALA A 106 -17.45 -7.51 -16.29
N MET A 107 -17.33 -7.52 -14.96
CA MET A 107 -17.04 -8.72 -14.20
C MET A 107 -18.20 -9.72 -14.22
N ARG A 108 -19.43 -9.25 -14.02
CA ARG A 108 -20.64 -10.09 -14.09
C ARG A 108 -20.76 -10.75 -15.46
N LEU A 109 -20.54 -10.00 -16.55
CA LEU A 109 -20.54 -10.53 -17.91
C LEU A 109 -19.46 -11.59 -18.17
N ARG A 110 -18.36 -11.55 -17.41
CA ARG A 110 -17.29 -12.55 -17.46
C ARG A 110 -17.51 -13.75 -16.53
N GLY A 111 -18.72 -13.86 -15.94
CA GLY A 111 -19.09 -14.97 -15.06
C GLY A 111 -18.46 -14.90 -13.65
N PHE A 112 -18.20 -13.69 -13.16
CA PHE A 112 -17.66 -13.51 -11.82
C PHE A 112 -18.75 -13.64 -10.74
N ASP A 113 -18.63 -14.68 -9.90
CA ASP A 113 -19.58 -15.01 -8.81
C ASP A 113 -19.29 -14.31 -7.47
N GLY A 114 -18.36 -13.37 -7.43
CA GLY A 114 -18.01 -12.65 -6.20
C GLY A 114 -17.15 -13.43 -5.19
N VAL A 115 -16.81 -14.69 -5.46
CA VAL A 115 -16.06 -15.57 -4.54
C VAL A 115 -14.82 -16.19 -5.18
N ASN A 116 -14.83 -16.43 -6.48
CA ASN A 116 -13.72 -17.11 -7.16
C ASN A 116 -12.59 -16.14 -7.53
N LEU A 117 -11.58 -16.08 -6.68
CA LEU A 117 -10.33 -15.33 -6.92
C LEU A 117 -9.33 -16.04 -7.83
N ARG A 118 -9.71 -17.18 -8.46
CA ARG A 118 -8.83 -17.98 -9.33
C ARG A 118 -8.18 -17.20 -10.48
N CYS A 119 -8.82 -16.13 -10.94
CA CYS A 119 -8.25 -15.26 -11.98
C CYS A 119 -7.09 -14.38 -11.46
N LEU A 120 -6.89 -14.30 -10.15
CA LEU A 120 -5.85 -13.47 -9.52
C LEU A 120 -4.63 -14.28 -9.06
N GLU A 121 -4.74 -15.61 -9.05
CA GLU A 121 -3.61 -16.52 -8.71
C GLU A 121 -2.43 -16.39 -9.68
N TRP A 122 -2.65 -15.84 -10.86
CA TRP A 122 -1.62 -15.70 -11.88
C TRP A 122 -0.65 -14.53 -11.68
N ALA A 123 -0.88 -13.66 -10.70
CA ALA A 123 -0.06 -12.44 -10.49
C ALA A 123 1.08 -12.60 -9.47
N GLY A 124 1.30 -13.77 -8.91
CA GLY A 124 2.22 -13.95 -7.78
C GLY A 124 3.26 -15.04 -7.96
N THR A 125 4.12 -14.96 -8.98
CA THR A 125 5.44 -15.58 -8.84
C THR A 125 6.34 -14.61 -8.09
N SER A 126 6.30 -14.65 -6.76
CA SER A 126 7.33 -14.00 -5.95
C SER A 126 8.67 -14.61 -6.37
N ASP A 127 9.59 -13.78 -6.85
CA ASP A 127 10.95 -14.20 -7.10
C ASP A 127 11.53 -14.74 -5.79
N ALA A 128 11.71 -16.07 -5.74
CA ALA A 128 12.25 -16.77 -4.57
C ALA A 128 13.59 -16.17 -4.12
N ARG A 129 14.34 -15.56 -5.03
CA ARG A 129 15.58 -14.82 -4.76
C ARG A 129 15.36 -13.56 -3.94
N GLN A 130 14.29 -12.79 -4.20
CA GLN A 130 13.98 -11.57 -3.43
C GLN A 130 13.58 -11.94 -2.00
N ASN A 131 12.76 -12.97 -1.84
CA ASN A 131 12.38 -13.45 -0.51
C ASN A 131 13.57 -13.99 0.29
N LEU A 132 14.52 -14.66 -0.37
CA LEU A 132 15.72 -15.16 0.28
C LEU A 132 16.64 -14.02 0.76
N ALA A 133 16.79 -12.97 -0.03
CA ALA A 133 17.57 -11.78 0.34
C ALA A 133 16.94 -11.03 1.52
N LEU A 134 15.62 -10.89 1.53
CA LEU A 134 14.88 -10.24 2.62
C LEU A 134 14.95 -11.04 3.92
N ILE A 135 14.79 -12.37 3.85
CA ILE A 135 14.91 -13.26 5.01
C ILE A 135 16.34 -13.21 5.57
N SER A 136 17.38 -13.24 4.72
CA SER A 136 18.77 -13.17 5.17
C SER A 136 19.08 -11.85 5.86
N PHE A 137 18.53 -10.74 5.37
CA PHE A 137 18.69 -9.42 5.98
C PHE A 137 17.96 -9.32 7.33
N ALA A 138 16.75 -9.83 7.42
CA ALA A 138 15.98 -9.88 8.67
C ALA A 138 16.66 -10.76 9.73
N VAL A 139 17.22 -11.92 9.34
CA VAL A 139 17.97 -12.79 10.24
C VAL A 139 19.24 -12.11 10.74
N LEU A 140 19.95 -11.40 9.87
CA LEU A 140 21.15 -10.65 10.26
C LEU A 140 20.82 -9.54 11.28
N GLU A 141 19.74 -8.80 11.10
CA GLU A 141 19.30 -7.77 12.04
C GLU A 141 18.87 -8.36 13.38
N ILE A 142 18.12 -9.46 13.37
CA ILE A 142 17.74 -10.17 14.60
C ILE A 142 18.98 -10.67 15.36
N ALA A 143 19.99 -11.17 14.64
CA ALA A 143 21.26 -11.60 15.24
C ALA A 143 22.02 -10.44 15.89
N ILE A 144 22.04 -9.26 15.22
CA ILE A 144 22.65 -8.03 15.78
C ILE A 144 21.89 -7.57 17.04
N LEU A 145 20.56 -7.58 17.02
CA LEU A 145 19.73 -7.22 18.16
C LEU A 145 19.95 -8.19 19.35
N ALA A 146 20.02 -9.50 19.07
CA ALA A 146 20.26 -10.53 20.07
C ALA A 146 21.67 -10.38 20.69
N SER A 147 22.71 -10.12 19.89
CA SER A 147 24.06 -9.87 20.38
C SER A 147 24.16 -8.64 21.27
N LEU A 148 23.44 -7.56 20.92
CA LEU A 148 23.34 -6.35 21.73
C LEU A 148 22.53 -6.57 23.03
N MET A 149 21.64 -7.53 23.04
CA MET A 149 20.87 -7.89 24.24
C MET A 149 21.70 -8.74 25.22
N ILE A 150 22.56 -9.61 24.68
CA ILE A 150 23.47 -10.48 25.48
C ILE A 150 24.65 -9.66 26.05
N LEU A 151 25.12 -8.65 25.37
CA LEU A 151 26.17 -7.72 25.83
C LEU A 151 25.68 -6.68 26.87
N ARG A 152 24.48 -6.86 27.46
CA ARG A 152 24.01 -6.11 28.61
C ARG A 152 24.71 -6.62 29.86
N PRO A 153 25.75 -6.00 30.38
CA PRO A 153 26.12 -6.23 31.77
C PRO A 153 25.05 -5.55 32.63
N PHE A 154 24.55 -6.27 33.61
CA PHE A 154 23.70 -5.79 34.70
C PHE A 154 24.07 -4.39 35.16
#